data_7572f28a42b5d43330d1e12a980377b1
#
_entry.id   7572f28a42b5d43330d1e12a980377b1
#
_cell.length_a   1.000
_cell.length_b   1.000
_cell.length_c   1.000
_cell.angle_alpha   90.00
_cell.angle_beta   90.00
_cell.angle_gamma   90.00
#
_symmetry.space_group_name_H-M   'P 1'
#
loop_
_entity.id
_entity.type
_entity.pdbx_description
1 polymer ?
#
loop_
_entity_poly.entity_id
_entity_poly.type
_entity_poly.pdbx_seq_one_letter_code
_entity_poly.pdbx_strand_id
1 'polypeptide(L)'
;AQQVEYAVTLPYEPWMAQSRLVLREQVTGCLECAQSGMEETPVKNTFLQLFRPQYATAFVQPRKETVKVRNEVRVARLQFRQDSYNIDPKFKNNESELATVSSSVEVVKTNPDLTITGIYITGYASPEGTVEYNLKLSKNRAEALAAYAQKDTEVDASLWHVTGVGEDWEGLRKEVEKHPLLLKIDDV
;
A
#
# COMPACT_ATOMS: atom_id res chain seq x y z
N ALA A 1 -61.44 -1.82 23.51
CA ALA A 1 -60.10 -1.40 23.92
C ALA A 1 -59.48 -0.57 22.80
N GLN A 2 -59.05 0.62 23.11
CA GLN A 2 -58.38 1.50 22.16
C GLN A 2 -56.90 1.05 22.08
N GLN A 3 -56.45 0.70 20.90
CA GLN A 3 -55.05 0.30 20.68
C GLN A 3 -54.36 1.44 19.94
N VAL A 4 -53.25 1.89 20.45
CA VAL A 4 -52.41 2.92 19.83
C VAL A 4 -51.08 2.30 19.46
N GLU A 5 -50.73 2.34 18.15
CA GLU A 5 -49.41 1.94 17.70
C GLU A 5 -48.46 3.13 17.83
N TYR A 6 -47.33 2.86 18.44
CA TYR A 6 -46.29 3.87 18.65
C TYR A 6 -44.92 3.32 18.25
N ALA A 7 -44.21 4.02 17.37
CA ALA A 7 -42.86 3.68 16.95
C ALA A 7 -41.96 4.93 16.97
N VAL A 8 -40.85 4.83 17.65
CA VAL A 8 -39.81 5.87 17.67
C VAL A 8 -38.47 5.25 17.46
N THR A 9 -37.67 5.89 16.64
CA THR A 9 -36.24 5.49 16.41
C THR A 9 -35.35 6.58 17.00
N LEU A 10 -34.46 6.19 17.90
CA LEU A 10 -33.48 7.09 18.50
C LEU A 10 -32.07 6.64 18.12
N PRO A 11 -31.13 7.57 17.91
CA PRO A 11 -29.71 7.21 17.75
C PRO A 11 -29.24 6.56 19.06
N TYR A 12 -28.45 5.50 18.91
CA TYR A 12 -27.88 4.80 20.06
C TYR A 12 -26.82 5.65 20.76
N GLU A 13 -26.92 5.75 22.09
CA GLU A 13 -25.87 6.33 22.93
C GLU A 13 -25.41 5.33 24.01
N PRO A 14 -24.11 5.35 24.42
CA PRO A 14 -23.56 4.35 25.34
C PRO A 14 -24.29 4.17 26.67
N TRP A 15 -24.93 5.24 27.21
CA TRP A 15 -25.67 5.17 28.44
C TRP A 15 -26.96 4.32 28.31
N MET A 16 -27.50 4.17 27.11
CA MET A 16 -28.70 3.38 26.82
C MET A 16 -28.52 1.90 27.13
N ALA A 17 -27.27 1.39 27.05
CA ALA A 17 -26.95 0.01 27.37
C ALA A 17 -27.22 -0.37 28.83
N GLN A 18 -27.21 0.61 29.73
CA GLN A 18 -27.47 0.44 31.17
C GLN A 18 -28.82 0.99 31.61
N SER A 19 -29.63 1.47 30.68
CA SER A 19 -30.94 2.07 30.95
C SER A 19 -32.05 1.03 30.84
N ARG A 20 -33.15 1.31 31.51
CA ARG A 20 -34.39 0.56 31.35
C ARG A 20 -35.41 1.41 30.59
N LEU A 21 -36.14 0.80 29.68
CA LEU A 21 -37.28 1.44 29.03
C LEU A 21 -38.50 1.30 29.89
N VAL A 22 -39.14 2.40 30.17
CA VAL A 22 -40.43 2.45 30.88
C VAL A 22 -41.48 3.14 30.00
N LEU A 23 -42.66 2.59 29.99
CA LEU A 23 -43.83 3.24 29.41
C LEU A 23 -44.48 4.05 30.51
N ARG A 24 -44.58 5.34 30.32
CA ARG A 24 -45.30 6.23 31.22
C ARG A 24 -46.63 6.64 30.59
N GLU A 25 -47.73 6.24 31.21
CA GLU A 25 -49.03 6.62 30.79
C GLU A 25 -49.54 7.76 31.69
N GLN A 26 -49.98 8.84 31.06
CA GLN A 26 -50.58 9.98 31.77
C GLN A 26 -51.98 10.21 31.22
N VAL A 27 -52.97 9.99 32.05
CA VAL A 27 -54.38 10.25 31.71
C VAL A 27 -54.81 11.58 32.30
N THR A 28 -55.21 12.50 31.46
CA THR A 28 -55.81 13.78 31.86
C THR A 28 -57.32 13.79 31.54
N GLY A 29 -58.11 13.87 32.54
CA GLY A 29 -59.57 13.97 32.38
C GLY A 29 -60.03 15.42 32.25
N CYS A 30 -61.15 15.67 31.53
CA CYS A 30 -61.83 16.96 31.49
C CYS A 30 -62.65 17.20 32.77
N LEU A 31 -62.41 18.36 33.37
CA LEU A 31 -63.24 18.97 34.44
C LEU A 31 -63.74 18.03 35.56
N GLU A 32 -63.10 18.12 36.72
CA GLU A 32 -63.50 17.53 38.02
C GLU A 32 -63.36 16.03 38.27
N CYS A 33 -62.99 15.23 37.23
CA CYS A 33 -62.65 13.83 37.41
C CYS A 33 -61.18 13.63 37.16
N ALA A 34 -60.30 14.38 37.82
CA ALA A 34 -58.85 14.23 37.69
C ALA A 34 -58.39 12.99 38.47
N GLN A 35 -58.47 11.84 37.89
CA GLN A 35 -57.53 10.75 38.24
C GLN A 35 -56.22 11.01 37.53
N SER A 36 -55.36 11.76 38.18
CA SER A 36 -53.97 11.85 37.77
C SER A 36 -53.23 10.60 38.25
N GLY A 37 -53.48 9.53 37.57
CA GLY A 37 -52.67 8.31 37.72
C GLY A 37 -51.49 8.39 36.78
N MET A 38 -50.29 8.46 37.32
CA MET A 38 -49.07 8.26 36.55
C MET A 38 -48.65 6.82 36.77
N GLU A 39 -48.90 5.96 35.81
CA GLU A 39 -48.53 4.55 35.89
C GLU A 39 -47.24 4.34 35.04
N GLU A 40 -46.19 3.82 35.67
CA GLU A 40 -44.98 3.45 35.00
C GLU A 40 -44.93 1.92 34.84
N THR A 41 -45.09 1.45 33.63
CA THR A 41 -44.98 0.03 33.32
C THR A 41 -43.63 -0.25 32.72
N PRO A 42 -42.77 -1.08 33.35
CA PRO A 42 -41.52 -1.48 32.76
C PRO A 42 -41.80 -2.35 31.52
N VAL A 43 -41.27 -1.95 30.39
CA VAL A 43 -41.35 -2.75 29.16
C VAL A 43 -40.42 -3.94 29.32
N LYS A 44 -40.97 -5.15 29.36
CA LYS A 44 -40.18 -6.39 29.47
C LYS A 44 -39.26 -6.51 28.27
N ASN A 45 -38.01 -6.83 28.55
CA ASN A 45 -36.98 -7.28 27.59
C ASN A 45 -36.27 -6.22 26.75
N THR A 46 -36.13 -5.00 27.20
CA THR A 46 -35.32 -3.98 26.52
C THR A 46 -33.96 -3.76 27.15
N PHE A 47 -33.37 -4.78 27.71
CA PHE A 47 -31.96 -4.69 28.02
C PHE A 47 -31.19 -5.01 26.76
N LEU A 48 -30.50 -4.02 26.21
CA LEU A 48 -29.45 -4.30 25.28
C LEU A 48 -28.42 -5.17 25.99
N GLN A 49 -28.30 -6.42 25.59
CA GLN A 49 -27.29 -7.29 26.14
C GLN A 49 -25.93 -6.65 25.81
N LEU A 50 -25.13 -6.41 26.82
CA LEU A 50 -23.74 -5.99 26.62
C LEU A 50 -23.10 -6.97 25.68
N PHE A 51 -22.58 -6.47 24.56
CA PHE A 51 -21.82 -7.29 23.63
C PHE A 51 -20.62 -7.93 24.37
N ARG A 52 -20.68 -9.21 24.56
CA ARG A 52 -19.57 -10.00 25.08
C ARG A 52 -18.91 -10.69 23.88
N PRO A 53 -17.76 -10.19 23.43
CA PRO A 53 -17.07 -10.84 22.35
C PRO A 53 -16.69 -12.27 22.78
N GLN A 54 -17.15 -13.24 22.02
CA GLN A 54 -16.68 -14.62 22.17
C GLN A 54 -15.39 -14.73 21.36
N TYR A 55 -14.28 -14.78 22.05
CA TYR A 55 -12.99 -15.04 21.41
C TYR A 55 -12.90 -16.54 21.11
N ALA A 56 -12.79 -16.87 19.82
CA ALA A 56 -12.40 -18.21 19.43
C ALA A 56 -10.92 -18.37 19.73
N THR A 57 -10.58 -19.24 20.67
CA THR A 57 -9.18 -19.59 20.99
C THR A 57 -8.65 -20.68 20.07
N ALA A 58 -9.03 -20.64 18.79
CA ALA A 58 -8.46 -21.53 17.79
C ALA A 58 -7.14 -20.92 17.31
N PHE A 59 -6.03 -21.54 17.68
CA PHE A 59 -4.74 -21.22 17.11
C PHE A 59 -4.65 -21.83 15.72
N VAL A 60 -4.57 -20.99 14.71
CA VAL A 60 -4.20 -21.42 13.35
C VAL A 60 -2.68 -21.57 13.35
N GLN A 61 -2.20 -22.80 13.27
CA GLN A 61 -0.79 -23.04 13.08
C GLN A 61 -0.42 -22.63 11.65
N PRO A 62 0.40 -21.58 11.45
CA PRO A 62 0.79 -21.14 10.11
C PRO A 62 1.54 -22.29 9.41
N ARG A 63 1.30 -22.46 8.11
CA ARG A 63 2.11 -23.37 7.30
C ARG A 63 3.56 -22.95 7.40
N LYS A 64 4.43 -23.90 7.74
CA LYS A 64 5.86 -23.69 7.72
C LYS A 64 6.29 -23.44 6.27
N GLU A 65 6.75 -22.26 5.99
CA GLU A 65 7.36 -21.91 4.70
C GLU A 65 8.73 -22.58 4.63
N THR A 66 8.88 -23.57 3.78
CA THR A 66 10.13 -24.32 3.62
C THR A 66 11.13 -23.56 2.75
N VAL A 67 10.63 -22.76 1.81
CA VAL A 67 11.44 -21.90 0.95
C VAL A 67 10.90 -20.47 1.07
N LYS A 68 11.74 -19.54 1.48
CA LYS A 68 11.39 -18.12 1.57
C LYS A 68 11.92 -17.38 0.35
N VAL A 69 11.00 -16.79 -0.41
CA VAL A 69 11.37 -15.88 -1.51
C VAL A 69 11.49 -14.46 -0.99
N ARG A 70 12.56 -13.79 -1.35
CA ARG A 70 12.79 -12.36 -1.05
C ARG A 70 13.06 -11.61 -2.33
N ASN A 71 12.47 -10.43 -2.45
CA ASN A 71 12.78 -9.50 -3.52
C ASN A 71 13.56 -8.34 -2.92
N GLU A 72 14.68 -8.02 -3.51
CA GLU A 72 15.46 -6.85 -3.19
C GLU A 72 15.45 -5.90 -4.39
N VAL A 73 15.11 -4.65 -4.16
CA VAL A 73 15.05 -3.63 -5.20
C VAL A 73 16.16 -2.62 -4.96
N ARG A 74 16.95 -2.36 -6.02
CA ARG A 74 17.96 -1.31 -6.04
C ARG A 74 17.70 -0.37 -7.20
N VAL A 75 17.92 0.90 -6.97
CA VAL A 75 17.81 1.94 -8.00
C VAL A 75 19.22 2.44 -8.30
N ALA A 76 19.66 2.31 -9.54
CA ALA A 76 20.91 2.86 -10.03
C ALA A 76 20.62 4.03 -10.97
N ARG A 77 21.23 5.19 -10.71
CA ARG A 77 21.05 6.41 -11.51
C ARG A 77 22.25 6.63 -12.43
N LEU A 78 22.35 5.79 -13.47
CA LEU A 78 23.41 5.91 -14.44
C LEU A 78 23.25 7.14 -15.33
N GLN A 79 24.35 7.83 -15.54
CA GLN A 79 24.40 8.98 -16.44
C GLN A 79 24.94 8.52 -17.82
N PHE A 80 24.20 8.86 -18.86
CA PHE A 80 24.58 8.59 -20.23
C PHE A 80 24.91 9.89 -20.95
N ARG A 81 25.77 9.79 -21.96
CA ARG A 81 25.92 10.90 -22.92
C ARG A 81 24.65 11.03 -23.73
N GLN A 82 24.41 12.20 -24.28
CA GLN A 82 23.25 12.45 -25.12
C GLN A 82 23.14 11.38 -26.22
N ASP A 83 21.92 10.89 -26.45
CA ASP A 83 21.60 9.86 -27.45
C ASP A 83 22.45 8.58 -27.37
N SER A 84 22.99 8.29 -26.19
CA SER A 84 23.85 7.13 -25.98
C SER A 84 23.24 6.17 -24.93
N TYR A 85 23.53 4.90 -25.13
CA TYR A 85 23.29 3.81 -24.17
C TYR A 85 24.58 3.13 -23.72
N ASN A 86 25.75 3.61 -24.19
CA ASN A 86 27.02 3.07 -23.75
C ASN A 86 27.35 3.49 -22.33
N ILE A 87 27.66 2.53 -21.48
CA ILE A 87 28.09 2.78 -20.12
C ILE A 87 29.55 3.21 -20.12
N ASP A 88 29.81 4.42 -19.66
CA ASP A 88 31.15 4.93 -19.37
C ASP A 88 31.29 5.02 -17.85
N PRO A 89 32.03 4.10 -17.19
CA PRO A 89 32.18 4.11 -15.74
C PRO A 89 32.78 5.39 -15.19
N LYS A 90 33.60 6.08 -15.97
CA LYS A 90 34.26 7.33 -15.56
C LYS A 90 33.41 8.58 -15.82
N PHE A 91 32.24 8.43 -16.39
CA PHE A 91 31.38 9.55 -16.69
C PHE A 91 30.54 9.91 -15.46
N LYS A 92 30.74 11.12 -14.93
CA LYS A 92 30.07 11.64 -13.73
C LYS A 92 30.20 10.68 -12.54
N ASN A 93 29.07 10.19 -11.97
CA ASN A 93 29.04 9.35 -10.79
C ASN A 93 28.81 7.84 -11.10
N ASN A 94 29.00 7.44 -12.35
CA ASN A 94 28.68 6.07 -12.79
C ASN A 94 29.47 4.99 -12.05
N GLU A 95 30.73 5.26 -11.70
CA GLU A 95 31.57 4.29 -11.01
C GLU A 95 30.96 3.87 -9.66
N SER A 96 30.45 4.82 -8.88
CA SER A 96 29.78 4.56 -7.61
C SER A 96 28.46 3.81 -7.78
N GLU A 97 27.67 4.17 -8.79
CA GLU A 97 26.40 3.51 -9.08
C GLU A 97 26.60 2.07 -9.54
N LEU A 98 27.56 1.83 -10.43
CA LEU A 98 27.92 0.50 -10.92
C LEU A 98 28.47 -0.39 -9.80
N ALA A 99 29.34 0.15 -8.94
CA ALA A 99 29.86 -0.56 -7.78
C ALA A 99 28.72 -0.98 -6.82
N THR A 100 27.71 -0.13 -6.65
CA THR A 100 26.52 -0.46 -5.83
C THR A 100 25.72 -1.62 -6.43
N VAL A 101 25.55 -1.65 -7.77
CA VAL A 101 24.87 -2.75 -8.45
C VAL A 101 25.64 -4.05 -8.30
N SER A 102 26.94 -4.04 -8.62
CA SER A 102 27.80 -5.24 -8.54
C SER A 102 27.88 -5.78 -7.11
N SER A 103 28.03 -4.90 -6.10
CA SER A 103 28.08 -5.32 -4.70
C SER A 103 26.76 -5.92 -4.22
N SER A 104 25.62 -5.43 -4.69
CA SER A 104 24.31 -5.98 -4.33
C SER A 104 24.13 -7.41 -4.82
N VAL A 105 24.58 -7.72 -6.02
CA VAL A 105 24.56 -9.08 -6.58
C VAL A 105 25.53 -9.98 -5.84
N GLU A 106 26.74 -9.49 -5.56
CA GLU A 106 27.80 -10.25 -4.89
C GLU A 106 27.41 -10.64 -3.45
N VAL A 107 26.75 -9.75 -2.71
CA VAL A 107 26.24 -10.06 -1.35
C VAL A 107 25.28 -11.24 -1.38
N VAL A 108 24.41 -11.33 -2.37
CA VAL A 108 23.48 -12.46 -2.50
C VAL A 108 24.21 -13.72 -2.96
N LYS A 109 25.11 -13.60 -3.93
CA LYS A 109 25.88 -14.72 -4.49
C LYS A 109 26.79 -15.39 -3.45
N THR A 110 27.39 -14.61 -2.57
CA THR A 110 28.31 -15.12 -1.53
C THR A 110 27.62 -15.69 -0.30
N ASN A 111 26.33 -15.48 -0.15
CA ASN A 111 25.58 -16.00 0.96
C ASN A 111 25.13 -17.46 0.70
N PRO A 112 25.59 -18.45 1.49
CA PRO A 112 25.30 -19.87 1.26
C PRO A 112 23.83 -20.23 1.46
N ASP A 113 23.09 -19.40 2.16
CA ASP A 113 21.66 -19.61 2.44
C ASP A 113 20.74 -19.03 1.36
N LEU A 114 21.30 -18.34 0.38
CA LEU A 114 20.55 -17.66 -0.67
C LEU A 114 20.87 -18.25 -2.06
N THR A 115 19.86 -18.28 -2.89
CA THR A 115 20.00 -18.65 -4.30
C THR A 115 19.34 -17.58 -5.15
N ILE A 116 20.06 -17.06 -6.13
CA ILE A 116 19.51 -16.11 -7.10
C ILE A 116 18.58 -16.88 -8.03
N THR A 117 17.30 -16.51 -8.05
CA THR A 117 16.27 -17.11 -8.90
C THR A 117 15.97 -16.27 -10.14
N GLY A 118 16.35 -15.00 -10.13
CA GLY A 118 16.22 -14.09 -11.27
C GLY A 118 16.71 -12.69 -10.92
N ILE A 119 17.25 -12.00 -11.92
CA ILE A 119 17.66 -10.60 -11.84
C ILE A 119 16.84 -9.83 -12.89
N TYR A 120 16.05 -8.89 -12.43
CA TYR A 120 15.16 -8.11 -13.28
C TYR A 120 15.68 -6.68 -13.38
N ILE A 121 16.01 -6.26 -14.60
CA ILE A 121 16.48 -4.91 -14.88
C ILE A 121 15.41 -4.17 -15.67
N THR A 122 14.94 -3.07 -15.12
CA THR A 122 14.01 -2.17 -15.79
C THR A 122 14.70 -0.85 -16.07
N GLY A 123 14.78 -0.49 -17.36
CA GLY A 123 15.38 0.76 -17.81
C GLY A 123 14.32 1.82 -18.06
N TYR A 124 14.74 3.06 -17.80
CA TYR A 124 13.93 4.25 -18.06
C TYR A 124 14.74 5.26 -18.90
N ALA A 125 14.02 6.16 -19.54
CA ALA A 125 14.54 7.33 -20.24
C ALA A 125 13.95 8.60 -19.67
N SER A 126 14.59 9.74 -19.89
CA SER A 126 14.01 11.04 -19.60
C SER A 126 12.83 11.33 -20.53
N PRO A 127 11.83 12.16 -20.10
CA PRO A 127 10.65 12.46 -20.90
C PRO A 127 10.88 13.28 -22.19
N GLU A 128 12.14 13.52 -22.53
CA GLU A 128 12.53 14.24 -23.73
C GLU A 128 12.50 13.32 -24.96
N GLY A 129 11.85 13.74 -26.02
CA GLY A 129 11.79 12.98 -27.27
C GLY A 129 10.44 12.32 -27.52
N THR A 130 10.40 11.34 -28.44
CA THR A 130 9.19 10.57 -28.73
C THR A 130 9.08 9.32 -27.84
N VAL A 131 7.85 8.90 -27.55
CA VAL A 131 7.59 7.70 -26.75
C VAL A 131 8.28 6.46 -27.35
N GLU A 132 8.20 6.30 -28.67
CA GLU A 132 8.83 5.16 -29.37
C GLU A 132 10.36 5.19 -29.23
N TYR A 133 10.97 6.36 -29.40
CA TYR A 133 12.41 6.54 -29.20
C TYR A 133 12.82 6.23 -27.77
N ASN A 134 12.10 6.75 -26.79
CA ASN A 134 12.39 6.57 -25.37
C ASN A 134 12.19 5.11 -24.92
N LEU A 135 11.22 4.39 -25.48
CA LEU A 135 11.03 2.98 -25.24
C LEU A 135 12.24 2.17 -25.72
N LYS A 136 12.75 2.45 -26.92
CA LYS A 136 13.95 1.80 -27.46
C LYS A 136 15.21 2.18 -26.68
N LEU A 137 15.37 3.46 -26.34
CA LEU A 137 16.51 3.96 -25.59
C LEU A 137 16.58 3.35 -24.18
N SER A 138 15.45 3.31 -23.47
CA SER A 138 15.38 2.72 -22.13
C SER A 138 15.74 1.23 -22.14
N LYS A 139 15.28 0.49 -23.16
CA LYS A 139 15.63 -0.91 -23.33
C LYS A 139 17.12 -1.10 -23.59
N ASN A 140 17.71 -0.35 -24.51
CA ASN A 140 19.13 -0.42 -24.82
C ASN A 140 20.01 -0.07 -23.61
N ARG A 141 19.60 0.90 -22.78
CA ARG A 141 20.28 1.27 -21.54
C ARG A 141 20.22 0.16 -20.50
N ALA A 142 19.06 -0.49 -20.35
CA ALA A 142 18.89 -1.63 -19.46
C ALA A 142 19.73 -2.85 -19.92
N GLU A 143 19.77 -3.12 -21.23
CA GLU A 143 20.59 -4.17 -21.82
C GLU A 143 22.10 -3.91 -21.61
N ALA A 144 22.53 -2.66 -21.75
CA ALA A 144 23.91 -2.27 -21.48
C ALA A 144 24.30 -2.47 -20.01
N LEU A 145 23.41 -2.15 -19.08
CA LEU A 145 23.62 -2.41 -17.65
C LEU A 145 23.68 -3.91 -17.35
N ALA A 146 22.79 -4.70 -17.92
CA ALA A 146 22.81 -6.16 -17.78
C ALA A 146 24.13 -6.75 -18.27
N ALA A 147 24.55 -6.35 -19.48
CA ALA A 147 25.81 -6.81 -20.05
C ALA A 147 27.05 -6.40 -19.24
N TYR A 148 26.98 -5.22 -18.61
CA TYR A 148 28.06 -4.77 -17.72
C TYR A 148 28.11 -5.62 -16.45
N ALA A 149 26.97 -5.76 -15.77
CA ALA A 149 26.87 -6.49 -14.50
C ALA A 149 27.14 -8.00 -14.66
N GLN A 150 26.75 -8.60 -15.77
CA GLN A 150 27.04 -10.01 -16.08
C GLN A 150 28.55 -10.31 -16.11
N LYS A 151 29.38 -9.37 -16.63
CA LYS A 151 30.83 -9.55 -16.68
C LYS A 151 31.47 -9.58 -15.31
N ASP A 152 30.92 -8.77 -14.38
CA ASP A 152 31.47 -8.64 -13.03
C ASP A 152 30.96 -9.73 -12.08
N THR A 153 29.76 -10.23 -12.28
CA THR A 153 29.09 -11.07 -11.28
C THR A 153 29.07 -12.56 -11.61
N GLU A 154 29.42 -12.96 -12.84
CA GLU A 154 29.43 -14.37 -13.31
C GLU A 154 28.11 -15.12 -13.03
N VAL A 155 27.00 -14.42 -13.00
CA VAL A 155 25.67 -15.02 -12.85
C VAL A 155 25.18 -15.50 -14.21
N ASP A 156 24.52 -16.67 -14.22
CA ASP A 156 24.01 -17.28 -15.45
C ASP A 156 23.15 -16.31 -16.25
N ALA A 157 23.39 -16.24 -17.56
CA ALA A 157 22.70 -15.32 -18.47
C ALA A 157 21.18 -15.55 -18.52
N SER A 158 20.72 -16.77 -18.28
CA SER A 158 19.29 -17.14 -18.28
C SER A 158 18.48 -16.50 -17.14
N LEU A 159 19.17 -16.08 -16.07
CA LEU A 159 18.54 -15.44 -14.91
C LEU A 159 18.30 -13.93 -15.09
N TRP A 160 18.82 -13.35 -16.17
CA TRP A 160 18.69 -11.92 -16.42
C TRP A 160 17.49 -11.60 -17.31
N HIS A 161 16.61 -10.79 -16.78
CA HIS A 161 15.39 -10.34 -17.47
C HIS A 161 15.44 -8.83 -17.65
N VAL A 162 15.46 -8.37 -18.88
CA VAL A 162 15.65 -6.95 -19.20
C VAL A 162 14.40 -6.38 -19.84
N THR A 163 13.93 -5.26 -19.33
CA THR A 163 12.74 -4.55 -19.83
C THR A 163 13.04 -3.05 -19.95
N GLY A 164 12.64 -2.44 -21.06
CA GLY A 164 12.59 -0.99 -21.21
C GLY A 164 11.14 -0.52 -21.06
N VAL A 165 10.91 0.51 -20.28
CA VAL A 165 9.56 1.05 -20.02
C VAL A 165 9.35 2.38 -20.74
N GLY A 166 10.42 3.03 -21.20
CA GLY A 166 10.36 4.35 -21.79
C GLY A 166 10.54 5.43 -20.74
N GLU A 167 9.60 6.36 -20.68
CA GLU A 167 9.67 7.56 -19.84
C GLU A 167 9.31 7.25 -18.37
N ASP A 168 10.04 7.87 -17.45
CA ASP A 168 9.79 7.73 -15.99
C ASP A 168 9.05 8.95 -15.44
N TRP A 169 7.80 9.09 -15.80
CA TRP A 169 6.94 10.17 -15.29
C TRP A 169 6.71 10.10 -13.77
N GLU A 170 6.59 8.89 -13.23
CA GLU A 170 6.40 8.70 -11.79
C GLU A 170 7.67 9.07 -11.00
N GLY A 171 8.83 8.68 -11.50
CA GLY A 171 10.12 9.05 -10.92
C GLY A 171 10.37 10.55 -11.00
N LEU A 172 10.05 11.18 -12.13
CA LEU A 172 10.13 12.64 -12.29
C LEU A 172 9.23 13.35 -11.28
N ARG A 173 7.97 12.92 -11.16
CA ARG A 173 7.04 13.50 -10.19
C ARG A 173 7.57 13.41 -8.76
N LYS A 174 8.05 12.26 -8.33
CA LYS A 174 8.65 12.07 -7.00
C LYS A 174 9.88 12.96 -6.77
N GLU A 175 10.65 13.22 -7.82
CA GLU A 175 11.81 14.09 -7.71
C GLU A 175 11.41 15.57 -7.60
N VAL A 176 10.40 16.00 -8.36
CA VAL A 176 9.82 17.35 -8.26
C VAL A 176 9.17 17.60 -6.89
N GLU A 177 8.51 16.59 -6.31
CA GLU A 177 7.94 16.66 -4.96
C GLU A 177 8.99 16.97 -3.88
N LYS A 178 10.24 16.52 -4.07
CA LYS A 178 11.35 16.85 -3.18
C LYS A 178 11.88 18.28 -3.37
N HIS A 179 11.57 18.90 -4.50
CA HIS A 179 12.04 20.23 -4.87
C HIS A 179 10.88 21.16 -5.25
N PRO A 180 9.98 21.48 -4.31
CA PRO A 180 8.71 22.18 -4.58
C PRO A 180 8.87 23.61 -5.11
N LEU A 181 10.10 24.15 -5.14
CA LEU A 181 10.39 25.47 -5.71
C LEU A 181 10.58 25.46 -7.24
N LEU A 182 10.66 24.30 -7.87
CA LEU A 182 10.96 24.19 -9.30
C LEU A 182 9.70 24.19 -10.18
N LEU A 183 8.63 23.54 -9.74
CA LEU A 183 7.36 23.46 -10.47
C LEU A 183 6.20 23.24 -9.50
N LYS A 184 4.99 23.62 -9.88
CA LYS A 184 3.80 23.14 -9.19
C LYS A 184 3.61 21.67 -9.57
N ILE A 185 3.36 20.82 -8.55
CA ILE A 185 3.19 19.37 -8.72
C ILE A 185 2.09 19.01 -9.75
N ASP A 186 1.08 19.89 -9.88
CA ASP A 186 -0.04 19.70 -10.78
C ASP A 186 0.32 19.93 -12.27
N ASP A 187 1.54 20.41 -12.55
CA ASP A 187 2.03 20.65 -13.90
C ASP A 187 2.88 19.48 -14.44
N VAL A 188 3.00 18.35 -13.69
CA VAL A 188 3.81 17.17 -14.05
C VAL A 188 2.95 15.93 -14.28
#